data_850772c9aa578845a75e40c9c4d58e0a
#
_entry.id   850772c9aa578845a75e40c9c4d58e0a
#
_cell.length_a   1.000
_cell.length_b   1.000
_cell.length_c   1.000
_cell.angle_alpha   90.00
_cell.angle_beta   90.00
_cell.angle_gamma   90.00
#
_symmetry.space_group_name_H-M   'P 1'
#
loop_
_entity.id
_entity.type
_entity.pdbx_description
1 polymer ?
#
loop_
_entity_poly.entity_id
_entity_poly.type
_entity_poly.pdbx_seq_one_letter_code
_entity_poly.pdbx_strand_id
1 'polypeptide(L)'
;FTGLKGTKTVNKITKFLSNLYNCDENEVFSSSTGVIGEELNPSKITSCIKNKKPVFVNSIEEAAKSIMTTDTFPKYAISKVKYKNFEVNVIGIAKGSGMIAPNMGTMLAYIFTDLNVSSKVLQKILTNENDKTFNSITVDSDTSTSDTCLLISTNQLENKKINNFHDKFLNNFKKCISNIMLDLAKQIVIDGEGAKKIIEVRVENAKSISSAKNIAFSIANSPLVKTAIAGEDAN
;
A
#
# COMPACT_ATOMS: atom_id res chain seq x y z
N PHE A 1 -14.58 -9.74 0.68
CA PHE A 1 -15.01 -10.74 -0.30
C PHE A 1 -16.40 -11.24 0.06
N THR A 2 -17.43 -10.46 -0.34
CA THR A 2 -18.85 -10.64 0.04
C THR A 2 -19.77 -10.68 -1.19
N GLY A 3 -19.21 -10.91 -2.39
CA GLY A 3 -19.93 -11.06 -3.65
C GLY A 3 -20.82 -9.84 -3.98
N LEU A 4 -21.98 -10.08 -4.54
CA LEU A 4 -22.93 -9.01 -4.95
C LEU A 4 -23.37 -8.10 -3.81
N LYS A 5 -23.40 -8.59 -2.57
CA LYS A 5 -23.75 -7.78 -1.41
C LYS A 5 -22.68 -6.73 -1.13
N GLY A 6 -21.40 -7.11 -1.26
CA GLY A 6 -20.27 -6.18 -1.16
C GLY A 6 -20.33 -5.09 -2.22
N THR A 7 -20.60 -5.45 -3.47
CA THR A 7 -20.79 -4.46 -4.55
C THR A 7 -21.90 -3.46 -4.21
N LYS A 8 -23.05 -3.95 -3.73
CA LYS A 8 -24.15 -3.07 -3.30
C LYS A 8 -23.76 -2.14 -2.15
N THR A 9 -22.94 -2.64 -1.21
CA THR A 9 -22.43 -1.85 -0.09
C THR A 9 -21.49 -0.74 -0.58
N VAL A 10 -20.52 -1.07 -1.45
CA VAL A 10 -19.62 -0.08 -2.05
C VAL A 10 -20.42 0.99 -2.79
N ASN A 11 -21.36 0.60 -3.67
CA ASN A 11 -22.18 1.55 -4.43
C ASN A 11 -22.99 2.49 -3.53
N LYS A 12 -23.49 2.00 -2.38
CA LYS A 12 -24.19 2.87 -1.41
C LYS A 12 -23.25 3.90 -0.76
N ILE A 13 -22.05 3.48 -0.43
CA ILE A 13 -21.04 4.35 0.20
C ILE A 13 -20.53 5.37 -0.81
N THR A 14 -20.15 4.96 -2.03
CA THR A 14 -19.66 5.87 -3.08
C THR A 14 -20.72 6.89 -3.47
N LYS A 15 -21.96 6.48 -3.66
CA LYS A 15 -23.09 7.39 -3.94
C LYS A 15 -23.32 8.40 -2.80
N PHE A 16 -23.24 7.94 -1.55
CA PHE A 16 -23.38 8.84 -0.40
C PHE A 16 -22.26 9.88 -0.37
N LEU A 17 -21.00 9.46 -0.59
CA LEU A 17 -19.84 10.34 -0.56
C LEU A 17 -19.81 11.30 -1.77
N SER A 18 -20.18 10.81 -2.97
CA SER A 18 -20.24 11.66 -4.17
C SER A 18 -21.25 12.81 -4.00
N ASN A 19 -22.41 12.53 -3.40
CA ASN A 19 -23.39 13.56 -3.06
C ASN A 19 -22.87 14.53 -1.98
N LEU A 20 -22.16 14.02 -0.97
CA LEU A 20 -21.62 14.85 0.13
C LEU A 20 -20.54 15.80 -0.35
N TYR A 21 -19.67 15.36 -1.26
CA TYR A 21 -18.53 16.12 -1.77
C TYR A 21 -18.79 16.76 -3.14
N ASN A 22 -19.98 16.59 -3.71
CA ASN A 22 -20.39 17.11 -5.02
C ASN A 22 -19.41 16.74 -6.14
N CYS A 23 -19.15 15.44 -6.25
CA CYS A 23 -18.31 14.83 -7.29
C CYS A 23 -19.01 13.62 -7.92
N ASP A 24 -18.47 13.07 -9.01
CA ASP A 24 -18.99 11.87 -9.64
C ASP A 24 -18.73 10.61 -8.77
N GLU A 25 -19.64 9.64 -8.82
CA GLU A 25 -19.46 8.35 -8.11
C GLU A 25 -18.14 7.64 -8.53
N ASN A 26 -17.71 7.82 -9.79
CA ASN A 26 -16.47 7.28 -10.32
C ASN A 26 -15.20 7.96 -9.78
N GLU A 27 -15.33 9.09 -9.10
CA GLU A 27 -14.24 9.81 -8.44
C GLU A 27 -14.06 9.38 -6.98
N VAL A 28 -14.95 8.52 -6.47
CA VAL A 28 -14.89 7.99 -5.11
C VAL A 28 -14.29 6.59 -5.12
N PHE A 29 -13.09 6.47 -4.59
CA PHE A 29 -12.40 5.19 -4.43
C PHE A 29 -12.63 4.63 -3.03
N SER A 30 -13.04 3.37 -2.97
CA SER A 30 -13.28 2.65 -1.73
C SER A 30 -12.37 1.43 -1.64
N SER A 31 -11.68 1.31 -0.53
CA SER A 31 -10.93 0.10 -0.18
C SER A 31 -11.21 -0.27 1.25
N SER A 32 -11.36 -1.56 1.51
CA SER A 32 -11.68 -2.07 2.84
C SER A 32 -11.09 -3.46 3.03
N THR A 33 -10.84 -3.78 4.28
CA THR A 33 -10.42 -5.11 4.71
C THR A 33 -11.26 -5.54 5.90
N GLY A 34 -11.39 -6.85 6.13
CA GLY A 34 -12.19 -7.42 7.21
C GLY A 34 -12.34 -8.92 7.04
N VAL A 35 -13.18 -9.54 7.85
CA VAL A 35 -13.44 -10.99 7.81
C VAL A 35 -14.09 -11.38 6.49
N ILE A 36 -13.53 -12.39 5.83
CA ILE A 36 -14.05 -12.91 4.56
C ILE A 36 -15.45 -13.46 4.77
N GLY A 37 -16.41 -13.04 3.93
CA GLY A 37 -17.81 -13.47 3.98
C GLY A 37 -18.69 -12.62 4.91
N GLU A 38 -18.14 -11.80 5.80
CA GLU A 38 -18.94 -10.89 6.62
C GLU A 38 -19.29 -9.59 5.89
N GLU A 39 -20.56 -9.22 5.94
CA GLU A 39 -21.05 -8.03 5.26
C GLU A 39 -20.71 -6.76 6.02
N LEU A 40 -20.11 -5.82 5.33
CA LEU A 40 -19.93 -4.47 5.84
C LEU A 40 -21.27 -3.72 5.80
N ASN A 41 -21.76 -3.25 6.94
CA ASN A 41 -22.98 -2.46 7.01
C ASN A 41 -22.71 -1.00 6.58
N PRO A 42 -23.18 -0.57 5.39
CA PRO A 42 -22.92 0.78 4.88
C PRO A 42 -23.51 1.87 5.78
N SER A 43 -24.60 1.58 6.51
CA SER A 43 -25.25 2.57 7.39
C SER A 43 -24.36 2.97 8.57
N LYS A 44 -23.48 2.08 9.06
CA LYS A 44 -22.51 2.44 10.11
C LYS A 44 -21.56 3.53 9.63
N ILE A 45 -21.06 3.40 8.39
CA ILE A 45 -20.12 4.36 7.80
C ILE A 45 -20.83 5.67 7.50
N THR A 46 -21.96 5.63 6.78
CA THR A 46 -22.67 6.84 6.36
C THR A 46 -23.21 7.63 7.54
N SER A 47 -23.71 6.97 8.59
CA SER A 47 -24.18 7.63 9.82
C SER A 47 -23.01 8.25 10.60
N CYS A 48 -21.86 7.57 10.65
CA CYS A 48 -20.68 8.12 11.29
C CYS A 48 -20.22 9.41 10.61
N ILE A 49 -20.17 9.42 9.29
CA ILE A 49 -19.75 10.60 8.50
C ILE A 49 -20.77 11.73 8.64
N LYS A 50 -22.08 11.43 8.65
CA LYS A 50 -23.14 12.45 8.88
C LYS A 50 -23.06 13.10 10.25
N ASN A 51 -22.85 12.29 11.29
CA ASN A 51 -22.91 12.73 12.68
C ASN A 51 -21.61 13.34 13.18
N LYS A 52 -20.49 12.87 12.65
CA LYS A 52 -19.16 13.39 12.97
C LYS A 52 -18.66 14.10 11.72
N LYS A 53 -18.78 15.43 11.66
CA LYS A 53 -18.13 16.18 10.58
C LYS A 53 -16.67 15.72 10.50
N PRO A 54 -16.16 15.36 9.31
CA PRO A 54 -14.78 14.94 9.18
C PRO A 54 -13.86 15.97 9.79
N VAL A 55 -13.11 15.60 10.79
CA VAL A 55 -12.07 16.48 11.36
C VAL A 55 -10.80 16.18 10.58
N PHE A 56 -10.40 17.14 9.75
CA PHE A 56 -9.13 17.06 9.05
C PHE A 56 -8.03 17.44 10.05
N VAL A 57 -7.23 16.43 10.42
CA VAL A 57 -6.05 16.64 11.26
C VAL A 57 -4.81 16.65 10.37
N ASN A 58 -3.88 17.54 10.66
CA ASN A 58 -2.62 17.63 9.93
C ASN A 58 -1.59 16.63 10.54
N SER A 59 -1.95 15.36 10.56
CA SER A 59 -1.13 14.29 11.14
C SER A 59 -1.20 13.03 10.30
N ILE A 60 -0.08 12.68 9.69
CA ILE A 60 0.08 11.44 8.93
C ILE A 60 -0.02 10.21 9.83
N GLU A 61 0.48 10.31 11.05
CA GLU A 61 0.43 9.22 12.03
C GLU A 61 -1.01 8.88 12.41
N GLU A 62 -1.85 9.89 12.65
CA GLU A 62 -3.28 9.66 12.94
C GLU A 62 -4.02 9.07 11.73
N ALA A 63 -3.65 9.47 10.51
CA ALA A 63 -4.19 8.85 9.30
C ALA A 63 -3.76 7.37 9.22
N ALA A 64 -2.49 7.05 9.48
CA ALA A 64 -1.99 5.68 9.51
C ALA A 64 -2.65 4.84 10.61
N LYS A 65 -2.85 5.38 11.81
CA LYS A 65 -3.58 4.73 12.90
C LYS A 65 -5.02 4.39 12.52
N SER A 66 -5.68 5.26 11.75
CA SER A 66 -7.10 5.09 11.40
C SER A 66 -7.39 3.89 10.50
N ILE A 67 -6.39 3.37 9.78
CA ILE A 67 -6.52 2.22 8.88
C ILE A 67 -6.02 0.91 9.49
N MET A 68 -5.46 0.93 10.70
CA MET A 68 -4.97 -0.26 11.40
C MET A 68 -6.11 -1.23 11.74
N THR A 69 -5.77 -2.53 11.75
CA THR A 69 -6.64 -3.60 12.25
C THR A 69 -5.93 -4.43 13.30
N THR A 70 -5.15 -5.44 12.89
CA THR A 70 -4.30 -6.26 13.77
C THR A 70 -2.88 -5.68 13.91
N ASP A 71 -2.60 -4.60 13.19
CA ASP A 71 -1.32 -3.89 13.25
C ASP A 71 -1.00 -3.43 14.68
N THR A 72 0.27 -3.58 15.11
CA THR A 72 0.72 -3.18 16.45
C THR A 72 1.23 -1.74 16.51
N PHE A 73 1.58 -1.16 15.37
CA PHE A 73 2.00 0.24 15.23
C PHE A 73 1.58 0.83 13.88
N PRO A 74 1.39 2.17 13.81
CA PRO A 74 1.05 2.85 12.57
C PRO A 74 2.24 2.86 11.61
N LYS A 75 1.99 2.53 10.34
CA LYS A 75 3.02 2.46 9.30
C LYS A 75 2.92 3.66 8.39
N TYR A 76 3.93 4.50 8.40
CA TYR A 76 4.00 5.66 7.52
C TYR A 76 5.45 6.01 7.19
N ALA A 77 5.62 6.73 6.08
CA ALA A 77 6.90 7.25 5.63
C ALA A 77 6.70 8.61 4.96
N ILE A 78 7.64 9.51 5.19
CA ILE A 78 7.63 10.87 4.64
C ILE A 78 8.99 11.13 4.00
N SER A 79 8.98 11.71 2.82
CA SER A 79 10.21 12.10 2.13
C SER A 79 9.98 13.36 1.32
N LYS A 80 11.07 14.08 1.07
CA LYS A 80 11.12 15.22 0.17
C LYS A 80 12.16 14.97 -0.92
N VAL A 81 11.83 15.37 -2.13
CA VAL A 81 12.74 15.18 -3.27
C VAL A 81 12.67 16.38 -4.21
N LYS A 82 13.80 16.70 -4.84
CA LYS A 82 13.85 17.76 -5.84
C LYS A 82 13.41 17.26 -7.21
N TYR A 83 12.48 17.98 -7.83
CA TYR A 83 12.16 17.88 -9.25
C TYR A 83 12.39 19.26 -9.89
N LYS A 84 13.47 19.40 -10.66
CA LYS A 84 13.95 20.70 -11.17
C LYS A 84 14.11 21.70 -10.01
N ASN A 85 13.37 22.80 -10.04
CA ASN A 85 13.40 23.87 -9.02
C ASN A 85 12.33 23.67 -7.93
N PHE A 86 11.55 22.58 -7.98
CA PHE A 86 10.49 22.29 -7.02
C PHE A 86 10.98 21.33 -5.95
N GLU A 87 10.62 21.59 -4.71
CA GLU A 87 10.66 20.60 -3.64
C GLU A 87 9.31 19.83 -3.66
N VAL A 88 9.39 18.54 -3.85
CA VAL A 88 8.24 17.63 -3.96
C VAL A 88 8.10 16.88 -2.66
N ASN A 89 6.91 16.89 -2.09
CA ASN A 89 6.57 16.07 -0.94
C ASN A 89 6.04 14.70 -1.39
N VAL A 90 6.47 13.66 -0.71
CA VAL A 90 5.95 12.30 -0.87
C VAL A 90 5.65 11.75 0.51
N ILE A 91 4.42 11.29 0.68
CA ILE A 91 3.91 10.74 1.95
C ILE A 91 3.27 9.41 1.65
N GLY A 92 3.59 8.40 2.46
CA GLY A 92 2.95 7.09 2.34
C GLY A 92 2.43 6.61 3.69
N ILE A 93 1.27 5.95 3.68
CA ILE A 93 0.73 5.18 4.80
C ILE A 93 0.41 3.77 4.32
N ALA A 94 0.54 2.80 5.22
CA ALA A 94 0.15 1.42 4.93
C ALA A 94 -0.41 0.74 6.18
N LYS A 95 -1.14 -0.35 5.97
CA LYS A 95 -1.55 -1.28 7.01
C LYS A 95 -1.39 -2.72 6.52
N GLY A 96 -1.17 -3.63 7.46
CA GLY A 96 -1.05 -5.06 7.25
C GLY A 96 -0.06 -5.69 8.23
N SER A 97 -0.39 -6.87 8.75
CA SER A 97 0.46 -7.66 9.63
C SER A 97 0.28 -9.17 9.43
N GLY A 98 -0.89 -9.62 8.96
CA GLY A 98 -1.17 -11.01 8.56
C GLY A 98 -1.86 -11.08 7.20
N MET A 99 -1.90 -12.27 6.61
CA MET A 99 -2.36 -12.55 5.25
C MET A 99 -1.56 -11.72 4.23
N ILE A 100 -0.23 -11.80 4.34
CA ILE A 100 0.72 -11.05 3.51
C ILE A 100 1.55 -12.02 2.67
N ALA A 101 1.29 -12.04 1.36
CA ALA A 101 2.05 -12.81 0.39
C ALA A 101 2.13 -12.09 -0.97
N PRO A 102 3.01 -12.52 -1.90
CA PRO A 102 3.13 -11.92 -3.23
C PRO A 102 1.80 -11.86 -3.99
N ASN A 103 1.71 -10.91 -4.89
CA ASN A 103 0.50 -10.51 -5.62
C ASN A 103 -0.52 -9.79 -4.75
N MET A 104 0.00 -9.11 -3.73
CA MET A 104 -0.69 -8.25 -2.78
C MET A 104 -1.57 -9.05 -1.79
N GLY A 105 -1.27 -9.01 -0.49
CA GLY A 105 -2.02 -9.63 0.59
C GLY A 105 -2.61 -8.57 1.52
N THR A 106 -3.67 -8.75 2.26
CA THR A 106 -4.52 -7.85 3.11
C THR A 106 -3.94 -6.46 3.43
N MET A 107 -3.21 -5.91 2.50
CA MET A 107 -2.47 -4.67 2.60
C MET A 107 -3.29 -3.53 1.98
N LEU A 108 -3.42 -2.46 2.71
CA LEU A 108 -3.83 -1.19 2.15
C LEU A 108 -2.64 -0.24 2.20
N ALA A 109 -2.27 0.34 1.07
CA ALA A 109 -1.20 1.32 0.97
C ALA A 109 -1.65 2.53 0.15
N TYR A 110 -1.38 3.71 0.66
CA TYR A 110 -1.72 4.97 0.00
C TYR A 110 -0.51 5.87 0.01
N ILE A 111 -0.07 6.26 -1.19
CA ILE A 111 1.09 7.12 -1.39
C ILE A 111 0.61 8.40 -2.06
N PHE A 112 0.95 9.53 -1.50
CA PHE A 112 0.55 10.85 -1.97
C PHE A 112 1.76 11.68 -2.38
N THR A 113 1.59 12.49 -3.41
CA THR A 113 2.56 13.49 -3.81
C THR A 113 1.85 14.77 -4.26
N ASP A 114 2.50 15.90 -4.09
CA ASP A 114 2.03 17.20 -4.60
C ASP A 114 2.48 17.47 -6.05
N LEU A 115 3.40 16.66 -6.60
CA LEU A 115 3.92 16.79 -7.96
C LEU A 115 2.80 16.67 -9.01
N ASN A 116 2.70 17.64 -9.92
CA ASN A 116 1.75 17.58 -11.03
C ASN A 116 2.23 16.60 -12.11
N VAL A 117 1.66 15.41 -12.11
CA VAL A 117 2.06 14.28 -12.96
C VAL A 117 0.84 13.49 -13.43
N SER A 118 0.85 13.03 -14.67
CA SER A 118 -0.28 12.30 -15.24
C SER A 118 -0.48 10.91 -14.61
N SER A 119 -1.73 10.46 -14.54
CA SER A 119 -2.10 9.13 -14.05
C SER A 119 -1.37 7.99 -14.78
N LYS A 120 -1.15 8.12 -16.10
CA LYS A 120 -0.39 7.13 -16.89
C LYS A 120 1.06 6.99 -16.42
N VAL A 121 1.71 8.11 -16.06
CA VAL A 121 3.08 8.09 -15.55
C VAL A 121 3.10 7.52 -14.14
N LEU A 122 2.17 7.94 -13.27
CA LEU A 122 2.03 7.39 -11.91
C LEU A 122 1.79 5.88 -11.94
N GLN A 123 0.85 5.41 -12.77
CA GLN A 123 0.56 3.98 -12.89
C GLN A 123 1.80 3.17 -13.28
N LYS A 124 2.59 3.68 -14.24
CA LYS A 124 3.82 2.99 -14.67
C LYS A 124 4.88 2.98 -13.56
N ILE A 125 5.01 4.06 -12.79
CA ILE A 125 5.90 4.11 -11.62
C ILE A 125 5.43 3.10 -10.58
N LEU A 126 4.15 3.15 -10.21
CA LEU A 126 3.57 2.26 -9.21
C LEU A 126 3.78 0.79 -9.58
N THR A 127 3.45 0.39 -10.79
CA THR A 127 3.63 -1.00 -11.25
C THR A 127 5.08 -1.46 -11.14
N ASN A 128 6.03 -0.63 -11.62
CA ASN A 128 7.45 -0.98 -11.59
C ASN A 128 8.02 -1.08 -10.17
N GLU A 129 7.60 -0.21 -9.27
CA GLU A 129 8.13 -0.18 -7.91
C GLU A 129 7.40 -1.18 -7.00
N ASN A 130 6.12 -1.46 -7.24
CA ASN A 130 5.37 -2.47 -6.50
C ASN A 130 5.99 -3.87 -6.63
N ASP A 131 6.46 -4.21 -7.82
CA ASP A 131 7.14 -5.50 -8.06
C ASP A 131 8.41 -5.69 -7.24
N LYS A 132 9.10 -4.60 -6.89
CA LYS A 132 10.35 -4.62 -6.14
C LYS A 132 10.15 -4.45 -4.63
N THR A 133 8.96 -4.08 -4.20
CA THR A 133 8.64 -3.71 -2.82
C THR A 133 7.53 -4.59 -2.25
N PHE A 134 6.29 -4.19 -2.31
CA PHE A 134 5.16 -4.95 -1.74
C PHE A 134 4.99 -6.35 -2.36
N ASN A 135 5.25 -6.51 -3.66
CA ASN A 135 5.27 -7.85 -4.29
C ASN A 135 6.58 -8.62 -4.06
N SER A 136 7.41 -8.19 -3.15
CA SER A 136 8.66 -8.87 -2.76
C SER A 136 8.76 -9.14 -1.27
N ILE A 137 7.64 -9.10 -0.56
CA ILE A 137 7.53 -9.47 0.85
C ILE A 137 6.53 -10.61 1.05
N THR A 138 6.69 -11.36 2.13
CA THR A 138 5.73 -12.36 2.60
C THR A 138 5.81 -12.49 4.12
N VAL A 139 4.68 -12.73 4.77
CA VAL A 139 4.60 -13.04 6.20
C VAL A 139 4.19 -14.50 6.41
N ASP A 140 3.09 -14.92 5.83
CA ASP A 140 2.45 -16.22 6.08
C ASP A 140 2.12 -17.02 4.82
N SER A 141 2.52 -16.54 3.66
CA SER A 141 2.26 -17.15 2.34
C SER A 141 0.81 -17.04 1.86
N ASP A 142 -0.08 -16.41 2.63
CA ASP A 142 -1.49 -16.31 2.28
C ASP A 142 -1.79 -15.01 1.54
N THR A 143 -2.33 -15.12 0.32
CA THR A 143 -2.74 -13.99 -0.50
C THR A 143 -4.14 -13.52 -0.12
N SER A 144 -4.32 -12.22 0.08
CA SER A 144 -5.62 -11.64 0.36
C SER A 144 -6.45 -11.36 -0.89
N THR A 145 -7.72 -11.10 -0.66
CA THR A 145 -8.70 -10.68 -1.68
C THR A 145 -8.98 -9.17 -1.66
N SER A 146 -8.32 -8.39 -0.78
CA SER A 146 -8.70 -7.00 -0.50
C SER A 146 -7.58 -5.99 -0.73
N ASP A 147 -6.48 -6.40 -1.36
CA ASP A 147 -5.30 -5.57 -1.52
C ASP A 147 -5.55 -4.33 -2.35
N THR A 148 -5.01 -3.24 -1.86
CA THR A 148 -5.07 -1.96 -2.57
C THR A 148 -3.77 -1.20 -2.38
N CYS A 149 -3.18 -0.76 -3.47
CA CYS A 149 -2.07 0.19 -3.47
C CYS A 149 -2.38 1.35 -4.41
N LEU A 150 -2.48 2.55 -3.87
CA LEU A 150 -2.79 3.76 -4.64
C LEU A 150 -1.62 4.75 -4.58
N LEU A 151 -1.24 5.27 -5.73
CA LEU A 151 -0.31 6.39 -5.87
C LEU A 151 -1.06 7.60 -6.43
N ILE A 152 -1.22 8.63 -5.61
CA ILE A 152 -2.11 9.75 -5.84
C ILE A 152 -1.30 11.04 -5.94
N SER A 153 -1.55 11.83 -6.98
CA SER A 153 -1.06 13.20 -7.07
C SER A 153 -2.17 14.18 -6.74
N THR A 154 -1.88 15.10 -5.83
CA THR A 154 -2.77 16.23 -5.50
C THR A 154 -2.63 17.38 -6.50
N ASN A 155 -1.61 17.36 -7.36
CA ASN A 155 -1.28 18.40 -8.34
C ASN A 155 -1.17 19.82 -7.73
N GLN A 156 -0.72 19.90 -6.48
CA GLN A 156 -0.60 21.19 -5.77
C GLN A 156 0.63 22.00 -6.19
N LEU A 157 1.66 21.35 -6.76
CA LEU A 157 2.81 22.05 -7.30
C LEU A 157 2.50 22.66 -8.67
N GLU A 158 2.97 23.87 -8.89
CA GLU A 158 2.77 24.63 -10.12
C GLU A 158 3.73 24.21 -11.27
N ASN A 159 4.29 23.02 -11.20
CA ASN A 159 5.08 22.51 -12.29
C ASN A 159 4.20 22.15 -13.50
N LYS A 160 4.76 22.27 -14.71
CA LYS A 160 4.10 21.78 -15.91
C LYS A 160 3.79 20.29 -15.78
N LYS A 161 2.57 19.87 -16.08
CA LYS A 161 2.13 18.46 -15.99
C LYS A 161 3.09 17.52 -16.72
N ILE A 162 3.57 16.53 -16.00
CA ILE A 162 4.52 15.55 -16.50
C ILE A 162 3.76 14.42 -17.16
N ASN A 163 3.95 14.25 -18.49
CA ASN A 163 3.30 13.21 -19.27
C ASN A 163 4.29 12.16 -19.82
N ASN A 164 5.60 12.39 -19.65
CA ASN A 164 6.64 11.50 -20.14
C ASN A 164 7.30 10.73 -18.99
N PHE A 165 7.12 9.42 -18.97
CA PHE A 165 7.76 8.52 -17.99
C PHE A 165 9.30 8.56 -18.08
N HIS A 166 9.86 8.85 -19.25
CA HIS A 166 11.30 8.89 -19.48
C HIS A 166 11.93 10.26 -19.23
N ASP A 167 11.18 11.21 -18.63
CA ASP A 167 11.77 12.47 -18.19
C ASP A 167 12.89 12.18 -17.19
N LYS A 168 14.12 12.62 -17.54
CA LYS A 168 15.31 12.41 -16.72
C LYS A 168 15.21 13.00 -15.31
N PHE A 169 14.45 14.07 -15.15
CA PHE A 169 14.24 14.72 -13.85
C PHE A 169 13.31 13.88 -12.92
N LEU A 170 12.54 12.93 -13.48
CA LEU A 170 11.74 12.00 -12.68
C LEU A 170 12.57 10.91 -11.99
N ASN A 171 13.84 10.73 -12.30
CA ASN A 171 14.62 9.63 -11.73
C ASN A 171 14.72 9.73 -10.20
N ASN A 172 14.94 10.92 -9.66
CA ASN A 172 14.97 11.13 -8.21
C ASN A 172 13.60 10.91 -7.58
N PHE A 173 12.51 11.34 -8.24
CA PHE A 173 11.15 11.10 -7.78
C PHE A 173 10.82 9.59 -7.78
N LYS A 174 11.14 8.86 -8.83
CA LYS A 174 10.97 7.40 -8.89
C LYS A 174 11.71 6.71 -7.76
N LYS A 175 12.99 7.11 -7.52
CA LYS A 175 13.79 6.57 -6.41
C LYS A 175 13.17 6.91 -5.04
N CYS A 176 12.60 8.09 -4.90
CA CYS A 176 11.89 8.49 -3.68
C CYS A 176 10.65 7.61 -3.44
N ILE A 177 9.82 7.39 -4.47
CA ILE A 177 8.67 6.48 -4.41
C ILE A 177 9.13 5.06 -4.05
N SER A 178 10.18 4.55 -4.71
CA SER A 178 10.76 3.24 -4.41
C SER A 178 11.17 3.11 -2.94
N ASN A 179 11.85 4.11 -2.40
CA ASN A 179 12.30 4.11 -1.00
C ASN A 179 11.12 4.14 -0.01
N ILE A 180 10.12 4.98 -0.26
CA ILE A 180 8.89 5.04 0.56
C ILE A 180 8.17 3.68 0.55
N MET A 181 7.97 3.09 -0.63
CA MET A 181 7.31 1.80 -0.77
C MET A 181 8.12 0.67 -0.10
N LEU A 182 9.44 0.69 -0.22
CA LEU A 182 10.31 -0.29 0.43
C LEU A 182 10.29 -0.16 1.95
N ASP A 183 10.28 1.07 2.47
CA ASP A 183 10.20 1.33 3.90
C ASP A 183 8.86 0.83 4.46
N LEU A 184 7.73 1.17 3.82
CA LEU A 184 6.42 0.67 4.20
C LEU A 184 6.32 -0.86 4.13
N ALA A 185 6.89 -1.48 3.09
CA ALA A 185 6.94 -2.93 2.95
C ALA A 185 7.72 -3.59 4.09
N LYS A 186 8.85 -3.00 4.50
CA LYS A 186 9.62 -3.46 5.66
C LYS A 186 8.84 -3.29 6.98
N GLN A 187 8.15 -2.18 7.18
CA GLN A 187 7.31 -1.96 8.36
C GLN A 187 6.20 -3.03 8.47
N ILE A 188 5.60 -3.45 7.35
CA ILE A 188 4.61 -4.53 7.31
C ILE A 188 5.24 -5.87 7.76
N VAL A 189 6.42 -6.20 7.23
CA VAL A 189 7.11 -7.47 7.60
C VAL A 189 7.56 -7.45 9.06
N ILE A 190 8.05 -6.31 9.55
CA ILE A 190 8.44 -6.14 10.96
C ILE A 190 7.27 -6.41 11.89
N ASP A 191 6.08 -5.97 11.49
CA ASP A 191 4.83 -6.12 12.26
C ASP A 191 4.09 -7.45 11.94
N GLY A 192 4.74 -8.37 11.26
CA GLY A 192 4.13 -9.68 10.92
C GLY A 192 3.58 -10.38 12.16
N GLU A 193 2.35 -10.90 12.07
CA GLU A 193 1.68 -11.59 13.17
C GLU A 193 2.54 -12.73 13.73
N GLY A 194 2.89 -12.64 15.02
CA GLY A 194 3.75 -13.61 15.69
C GLY A 194 5.24 -13.56 15.29
N ALA A 195 5.65 -12.65 14.42
CA ALA A 195 7.02 -12.53 13.96
C ALA A 195 7.94 -12.06 15.10
N LYS A 196 9.04 -12.75 15.28
CA LYS A 196 10.12 -12.39 16.24
C LYS A 196 11.41 -12.02 15.53
N LYS A 197 11.52 -12.37 14.25
CA LYS A 197 12.71 -12.17 13.43
C LYS A 197 12.32 -11.77 12.01
N ILE A 198 13.19 -11.01 11.35
CA ILE A 198 13.10 -10.67 9.93
C ILE A 198 14.09 -11.54 9.19
N ILE A 199 13.64 -12.13 8.09
CA ILE A 199 14.46 -12.93 7.19
C ILE A 199 14.63 -12.14 5.90
N GLU A 200 15.86 -11.81 5.53
CA GLU A 200 16.18 -11.28 4.21
C GLU A 200 16.78 -12.41 3.35
N VAL A 201 16.11 -12.73 2.26
CA VAL A 201 16.59 -13.73 1.30
C VAL A 201 17.15 -13.02 0.09
N ARG A 202 18.44 -13.15 -0.14
CA ARG A 202 19.15 -12.61 -1.30
C ARG A 202 19.53 -13.73 -2.26
N VAL A 203 19.10 -13.62 -3.51
CA VAL A 203 19.42 -14.57 -4.58
C VAL A 203 20.25 -13.85 -5.63
N GLU A 204 21.48 -14.32 -5.83
CA GLU A 204 22.44 -13.76 -6.81
C GLU A 204 22.70 -14.74 -7.94
N ASN A 205 23.11 -14.24 -9.10
CA ASN A 205 23.49 -15.03 -10.28
C ASN A 205 22.38 -15.96 -10.82
N ALA A 206 21.11 -15.65 -10.56
CA ALA A 206 20.00 -16.37 -11.17
C ALA A 206 19.86 -16.04 -12.66
N LYS A 207 19.27 -16.97 -13.43
CA LYS A 207 19.04 -16.80 -14.88
C LYS A 207 18.19 -15.58 -15.24
N SER A 208 17.29 -15.17 -14.34
CA SER A 208 16.40 -14.02 -14.53
C SER A 208 15.89 -13.53 -13.16
N ILE A 209 15.34 -12.30 -13.14
CA ILE A 209 14.67 -11.74 -11.96
C ILE A 209 13.51 -12.65 -11.51
N SER A 210 12.72 -13.18 -12.43
CA SER A 210 11.62 -14.10 -12.12
C SER A 210 12.14 -15.38 -11.45
N SER A 211 13.22 -15.97 -11.97
CA SER A 211 13.85 -17.15 -11.36
C SER A 211 14.38 -16.82 -9.95
N ALA A 212 15.03 -15.66 -9.77
CA ALA A 212 15.51 -15.21 -8.46
C ALA A 212 14.35 -15.08 -7.45
N LYS A 213 13.25 -14.45 -7.87
CA LYS A 213 12.05 -14.29 -7.02
C LYS A 213 11.45 -15.65 -6.63
N ASN A 214 11.29 -16.57 -7.58
CA ASN A 214 10.75 -17.91 -7.30
C ASN A 214 11.59 -18.65 -6.27
N ILE A 215 12.91 -18.60 -6.38
CA ILE A 215 13.84 -19.19 -5.41
C ILE A 215 13.69 -18.51 -4.05
N ALA A 216 13.71 -17.18 -4.02
CA ALA A 216 13.59 -16.42 -2.78
C ALA A 216 12.27 -16.73 -2.03
N PHE A 217 11.16 -16.76 -2.75
CA PHE A 217 9.86 -17.07 -2.14
C PHE A 217 9.74 -18.55 -1.70
N SER A 218 10.34 -19.50 -2.43
CA SER A 218 10.39 -20.88 -1.99
C SER A 218 11.11 -21.03 -0.65
N ILE A 219 12.18 -20.27 -0.44
CA ILE A 219 12.90 -20.22 0.84
C ILE A 219 12.08 -19.49 1.91
N ALA A 220 11.61 -18.27 1.60
CA ALA A 220 10.91 -17.42 2.55
C ALA A 220 9.58 -18.02 3.03
N ASN A 221 8.90 -18.80 2.19
CA ASN A 221 7.63 -19.44 2.51
C ASN A 221 7.79 -20.87 3.10
N SER A 222 9.03 -21.36 3.22
CA SER A 222 9.27 -22.69 3.80
C SER A 222 9.01 -22.68 5.31
N PRO A 223 8.07 -23.49 5.83
CA PRO A 223 7.85 -23.62 7.27
C PRO A 223 9.10 -24.12 8.01
N LEU A 224 9.89 -25.01 7.37
CA LEU A 224 11.13 -25.53 7.96
C LEU A 224 12.17 -24.42 8.15
N VAL A 225 12.37 -23.59 7.13
CA VAL A 225 13.29 -22.44 7.22
C VAL A 225 12.85 -21.47 8.29
N LYS A 226 11.55 -21.15 8.32
CA LYS A 226 10.99 -20.22 9.32
C LYS A 226 11.14 -20.74 10.74
N THR A 227 10.85 -22.02 10.98
CA THR A 227 10.99 -22.64 12.30
C THR A 227 12.44 -22.74 12.73
N ALA A 228 13.35 -23.11 11.85
CA ALA A 228 14.78 -23.17 12.14
C ALA A 228 15.32 -21.79 12.57
N ILE A 229 15.01 -20.74 11.81
CA ILE A 229 15.45 -19.38 12.13
C ILE A 229 14.77 -18.86 13.40
N ALA A 230 13.48 -19.12 13.60
CA ALA A 230 12.75 -18.69 14.80
C ALA A 230 13.27 -19.39 16.05
N GLY A 231 13.63 -20.67 15.94
CA GLY A 231 14.17 -21.48 17.01
C GLY A 231 15.67 -21.32 17.23
N GLU A 232 16.36 -20.57 16.36
CA GLU A 232 17.84 -20.42 16.36
C GLU A 232 18.56 -21.78 16.23
N ASP A 233 17.93 -22.71 15.51
CA ASP A 233 18.44 -24.06 15.27
C ASP A 233 18.84 -24.17 13.79
N ALA A 234 20.10 -24.50 13.56
CA ALA A 234 20.65 -24.62 12.22
C ALA A 234 20.26 -25.91 11.48
N ASN A 235 19.75 -26.89 12.23
CA ASN A 235 19.33 -28.23 11.80
C ASN A 235 20.17 -28.81 10.67
#